data_f92022be54c7dfb2ca19baa13e7d7d96
#
_entry.id   f92022be54c7dfb2ca19baa13e7d7d96
#
_cell.length_a   1.000
_cell.length_b   1.000
_cell.length_c   1.000
_cell.angle_alpha   90.00
_cell.angle_beta   90.00
_cell.angle_gamma   90.00
#
_symmetry.space_group_name_H-M   'P 1'
#
loop_
_entity.id
_entity.type
_entity.pdbx_description
1 polymer ?
#
loop_
_entity_poly.entity_id
_entity_poly.type
_entity_poly.pdbx_seq_one_letter_code
_entity_poly.pdbx_strand_id
1 'polypeptide(L)'
;EILYEVKRYVAIKYYYSIRDELKKDDPTVEKELELYLNEQKSVLHEIIASWRNIESDGIAVVSKGQEYIARSDKDVAEIASTIMMNSYPRTIIVNNDLINKNTVSGAIRLARTKALSYIMNNKDNMLKDCSLLSPEHSIIRSVLSKNGIYDGEENIGVLNTLPSGETSGYYVSQEISKYITKCVKGQTGIKELYDVLKKPPYGLRDGYISILLAYELRQYDNISIYFHGSEHDYCEEELLKALESPEDYSLYICNWSETETIYIDSLEKIFSHYVDKNARNRLKELYEAMNKHFVAISKAARTTNKYVSEKAKQYREIMSISHKDYNKFFFETLLQLDDDLSELSMIIQKIVLELESVTELQIQTIEKAVRTVLEIESDISITAELNRLYESEWKEKRFKSFDYQTSMMLDYLANMNLSTSDEEIVQEIGRVVTGFEIVYWNDSKIEDFYEAFSKMVKQLNDYQVQDSVGADEIKVTISTGNDEEKITQFNKGELSGNSQLMFNKIKSTIDNFGESLSYDEKMQVLAKIFSEIM
;
A
#
# COMPACT_ATOMS: atom_id res chain seq x y z
N GLU A 1 -21.73 -59.65 -8.78
CA GLU A 1 -21.34 -60.50 -7.65
C GLU A 1 -20.55 -59.68 -6.62
N ILE A 2 -19.44 -59.03 -6.96
CA ILE A 2 -18.62 -58.21 -6.04
C ILE A 2 -19.39 -57.09 -5.34
N LEU A 3 -20.28 -56.38 -6.08
CA LEU A 3 -21.06 -55.29 -5.47
C LEU A 3 -21.97 -55.80 -4.35
N TYR A 4 -22.46 -57.03 -4.47
CA TYR A 4 -23.24 -57.64 -3.40
C TYR A 4 -22.37 -57.93 -2.16
N GLU A 5 -21.19 -58.48 -2.38
CA GLU A 5 -20.25 -58.80 -1.26
C GLU A 5 -19.69 -57.53 -0.60
N VAL A 6 -19.43 -56.47 -1.36
CA VAL A 6 -19.04 -55.15 -0.80
C VAL A 6 -20.18 -54.56 0.02
N LYS A 7 -21.44 -54.62 -0.44
CA LYS A 7 -22.60 -54.14 0.31
C LYS A 7 -22.76 -54.91 1.60
N ARG A 8 -22.58 -56.25 1.54
CA ARG A 8 -22.62 -57.10 2.72
C ARG A 8 -21.51 -56.75 3.73
N TYR A 9 -20.30 -56.55 3.26
CA TYR A 9 -19.18 -56.12 4.11
C TYR A 9 -19.47 -54.78 4.79
N VAL A 10 -19.95 -53.77 4.06
CA VAL A 10 -20.29 -52.46 4.61
C VAL A 10 -21.39 -52.58 5.67
N ALA A 11 -22.42 -53.40 5.45
CA ALA A 11 -23.48 -53.65 6.40
C ALA A 11 -22.95 -54.31 7.69
N ILE A 12 -22.14 -55.37 7.57
CA ILE A 12 -21.52 -56.04 8.71
C ILE A 12 -20.61 -55.07 9.48
N LYS A 13 -19.80 -54.29 8.77
CA LYS A 13 -18.91 -53.28 9.36
C LYS A 13 -19.68 -52.19 10.11
N TYR A 14 -20.82 -51.79 9.61
CA TYR A 14 -21.71 -50.85 10.30
C TYR A 14 -22.21 -51.44 11.63
N TYR A 15 -22.78 -52.66 11.61
CA TYR A 15 -23.23 -53.31 12.83
C TYR A 15 -22.09 -53.59 13.83
N TYR A 16 -20.91 -53.93 13.33
CA TYR A 16 -19.71 -54.05 14.18
C TYR A 16 -19.30 -52.73 14.82
N SER A 17 -19.53 -51.58 14.16
CA SER A 17 -19.23 -50.26 14.75
C SER A 17 -20.14 -49.87 15.91
N ILE A 18 -21.35 -50.41 15.94
CA ILE A 18 -22.34 -50.19 17.05
C ILE A 18 -22.47 -51.40 17.98
N ARG A 19 -21.52 -52.35 17.95
CA ARG A 19 -21.56 -53.59 18.71
C ARG A 19 -21.74 -53.40 20.22
N ASP A 20 -21.19 -52.32 20.79
CA ASP A 20 -21.29 -52.04 22.23
C ASP A 20 -22.72 -51.70 22.65
N GLU A 21 -23.53 -51.20 21.76
CA GLU A 21 -24.96 -50.95 21.96
C GLU A 21 -25.74 -52.29 21.88
N LEU A 22 -25.47 -53.07 20.84
CA LEU A 22 -26.12 -54.33 20.57
C LEU A 22 -25.80 -55.40 21.63
N LYS A 23 -24.60 -55.38 22.20
CA LYS A 23 -24.15 -56.30 23.28
C LYS A 23 -24.95 -56.14 24.57
N LYS A 24 -25.64 -55.02 24.78
CA LYS A 24 -26.50 -54.83 25.97
C LYS A 24 -27.68 -55.79 25.98
N ASP A 25 -28.18 -56.16 24.80
CA ASP A 25 -29.33 -57.05 24.64
C ASP A 25 -28.91 -58.51 24.48
N ASP A 26 -27.76 -58.77 23.84
CA ASP A 26 -27.20 -60.11 23.64
C ASP A 26 -25.67 -60.12 23.70
N PRO A 27 -25.04 -60.68 24.72
CA PRO A 27 -23.59 -60.74 24.89
C PRO A 27 -22.86 -61.53 23.77
N THR A 28 -23.52 -62.36 22.98
CA THR A 28 -22.90 -63.19 21.93
C THR A 28 -22.69 -62.39 20.63
N VAL A 29 -23.43 -61.30 20.45
CA VAL A 29 -23.45 -60.47 19.21
C VAL A 29 -22.04 -59.97 18.82
N GLU A 30 -21.21 -59.61 19.79
CA GLU A 30 -19.86 -59.12 19.48
C GLU A 30 -19.00 -60.17 18.79
N LYS A 31 -19.03 -61.42 19.30
CA LYS A 31 -18.25 -62.53 18.73
C LYS A 31 -18.76 -62.96 17.37
N GLU A 32 -20.08 -62.99 17.20
CA GLU A 32 -20.68 -63.31 15.91
C GLU A 32 -20.40 -62.23 14.85
N LEU A 33 -20.52 -60.98 15.20
CA LEU A 33 -20.20 -59.88 14.26
C LEU A 33 -18.71 -59.87 13.89
N GLU A 34 -17.82 -60.19 14.80
CA GLU A 34 -16.39 -60.31 14.51
C GLU A 34 -16.11 -61.50 13.57
N LEU A 35 -16.78 -62.64 13.78
CA LEU A 35 -16.69 -63.79 12.91
C LEU A 35 -17.16 -63.43 11.49
N TYR A 36 -18.37 -62.87 11.35
CA TYR A 36 -18.93 -62.49 10.06
C TYR A 36 -18.08 -61.42 9.35
N LEU A 37 -17.50 -60.47 10.11
CA LEU A 37 -16.62 -59.47 9.53
C LEU A 37 -15.34 -60.10 8.96
N ASN A 38 -14.77 -61.06 9.65
CA ASN A 38 -13.55 -61.74 9.21
C ASN A 38 -13.84 -62.71 8.02
N GLU A 39 -14.95 -63.44 8.06
CA GLU A 39 -15.39 -64.27 6.93
C GLU A 39 -15.62 -63.41 5.67
N GLN A 40 -16.33 -62.27 5.81
CA GLN A 40 -16.59 -61.39 4.69
C GLN A 40 -15.34 -60.72 4.14
N LYS A 41 -14.37 -60.41 5.02
CA LYS A 41 -13.03 -59.93 4.60
C LYS A 41 -12.31 -61.00 3.77
N SER A 42 -12.37 -62.28 4.20
CA SER A 42 -11.74 -63.38 3.46
C SER A 42 -12.38 -63.55 2.05
N VAL A 43 -13.71 -63.50 1.98
CA VAL A 43 -14.42 -63.58 0.68
C VAL A 43 -13.99 -62.43 -0.23
N LEU A 44 -13.96 -61.22 0.28
CA LEU A 44 -13.50 -60.06 -0.53
C LEU A 44 -12.02 -60.18 -0.91
N HIS A 45 -11.17 -60.72 -0.02
CA HIS A 45 -9.77 -60.98 -0.34
C HIS A 45 -9.58 -61.99 -1.45
N GLU A 46 -10.35 -63.07 -1.44
CA GLU A 46 -10.32 -64.06 -2.51
C GLU A 46 -10.77 -63.50 -3.85
N ILE A 47 -11.85 -62.69 -3.87
CA ILE A 47 -12.29 -62.01 -5.06
C ILE A 47 -11.24 -61.03 -5.61
N ILE A 48 -10.61 -60.26 -4.71
CA ILE A 48 -9.55 -59.32 -5.10
C ILE A 48 -8.29 -60.09 -5.55
N ALA A 49 -7.96 -61.21 -4.89
CA ALA A 49 -6.84 -62.07 -5.27
C ALA A 49 -7.05 -62.72 -6.65
N SER A 50 -8.29 -63.12 -6.96
CA SER A 50 -8.62 -63.65 -8.30
C SER A 50 -8.41 -62.61 -9.43
N TRP A 51 -8.59 -61.33 -9.09
CA TRP A 51 -8.30 -60.28 -10.05
C TRP A 51 -6.81 -59.97 -10.22
N ARG A 52 -5.99 -60.28 -9.22
CA ARG A 52 -4.54 -60.14 -9.29
C ARG A 52 -3.87 -61.31 -9.99
N ASN A 53 -4.47 -62.50 -9.93
CA ASN A 53 -3.98 -63.66 -10.62
C ASN A 53 -4.80 -63.88 -11.90
N ILE A 54 -4.41 -63.16 -12.95
CA ILE A 54 -5.05 -63.26 -14.28
C ILE A 54 -4.57 -64.57 -14.93
N GLU A 55 -5.00 -65.70 -14.39
CA GLU A 55 -4.69 -67.01 -14.98
C GLU A 55 -5.87 -67.51 -15.82
N SER A 56 -5.58 -67.98 -17.03
CA SER A 56 -6.38 -68.75 -18.00
C SER A 56 -7.60 -68.10 -18.66
N ASP A 57 -8.53 -67.48 -17.94
CA ASP A 57 -9.81 -67.02 -18.54
C ASP A 57 -9.85 -65.48 -18.81
N GLY A 58 -8.92 -64.74 -18.30
CA GLY A 58 -8.84 -63.29 -18.42
C GLY A 58 -9.86 -62.52 -17.59
N ILE A 59 -9.64 -61.21 -17.43
CA ILE A 59 -10.57 -60.28 -16.79
C ILE A 59 -11.25 -59.43 -17.86
N ALA A 60 -12.57 -59.34 -17.80
CA ALA A 60 -13.34 -58.43 -18.66
C ALA A 60 -13.31 -56.99 -18.06
N VAL A 61 -12.79 -56.05 -18.79
CA VAL A 61 -12.81 -54.61 -18.46
C VAL A 61 -13.86 -53.96 -19.40
N VAL A 62 -14.86 -53.32 -18.80
CA VAL A 62 -15.92 -52.66 -19.59
C VAL A 62 -15.78 -51.14 -19.45
N SER A 63 -15.69 -50.44 -20.57
CA SER A 63 -15.65 -48.97 -20.60
C SER A 63 -16.57 -48.44 -21.70
N LYS A 64 -17.51 -47.56 -21.38
CA LYS A 64 -18.46 -46.93 -22.31
C LYS A 64 -19.24 -47.97 -23.17
N GLY A 65 -19.57 -49.12 -22.56
CA GLY A 65 -20.27 -50.20 -23.22
C GLY A 65 -19.40 -51.11 -24.11
N GLN A 66 -18.11 -50.89 -24.20
CA GLN A 66 -17.15 -51.71 -24.90
C GLN A 66 -16.42 -52.62 -23.91
N GLU A 67 -16.34 -53.89 -24.23
CA GLU A 67 -15.67 -54.91 -23.42
C GLU A 67 -14.27 -55.19 -23.95
N TYR A 68 -13.30 -55.25 -23.05
CA TYR A 68 -11.89 -55.59 -23.31
C TYR A 68 -11.52 -56.79 -22.43
N ILE A 69 -10.79 -57.74 -22.95
CA ILE A 69 -10.33 -58.92 -22.21
C ILE A 69 -8.83 -58.77 -21.91
N ALA A 70 -8.47 -58.69 -20.64
CA ALA A 70 -7.09 -58.69 -20.18
C ALA A 70 -6.69 -60.11 -19.70
N ARG A 71 -5.57 -60.59 -20.18
CA ARG A 71 -5.02 -61.92 -19.84
C ARG A 71 -3.70 -61.83 -19.05
N SER A 72 -3.21 -60.59 -18.85
CA SER A 72 -2.00 -60.30 -18.09
C SER A 72 -2.08 -58.87 -17.48
N ASP A 73 -1.25 -58.61 -16.46
CA ASP A 73 -1.12 -57.26 -15.92
C ASP A 73 -0.72 -56.24 -16.99
N LYS A 74 0.03 -56.69 -18.00
CA LYS A 74 0.40 -55.84 -19.14
C LYS A 74 -0.82 -55.46 -19.94
N ASP A 75 -1.72 -56.40 -20.21
CA ASP A 75 -2.97 -56.13 -20.97
C ASP A 75 -3.85 -55.16 -20.17
N VAL A 76 -3.94 -55.29 -18.84
CA VAL A 76 -4.67 -54.35 -17.98
C VAL A 76 -4.12 -52.96 -18.14
N ALA A 77 -2.77 -52.81 -18.09
CA ALA A 77 -2.11 -51.51 -18.23
C ALA A 77 -2.34 -50.93 -19.64
N GLU A 78 -2.27 -51.75 -20.70
CA GLU A 78 -2.52 -51.30 -22.08
C GLU A 78 -4.00 -50.89 -22.29
N ILE A 79 -4.93 -51.67 -21.79
CA ILE A 79 -6.38 -51.35 -21.81
C ILE A 79 -6.65 -50.08 -21.05
N ALA A 80 -6.12 -49.94 -19.81
CA ALA A 80 -6.25 -48.73 -19.00
C ALA A 80 -5.70 -47.52 -19.75
N SER A 81 -4.50 -47.63 -20.33
CA SER A 81 -3.89 -46.56 -21.13
C SER A 81 -4.74 -46.16 -22.32
N THR A 82 -5.31 -47.16 -23.05
CA THR A 82 -6.20 -46.93 -24.17
C THR A 82 -7.48 -46.22 -23.76
N ILE A 83 -8.13 -46.67 -22.68
CA ILE A 83 -9.33 -46.03 -22.13
C ILE A 83 -9.02 -44.58 -21.68
N MET A 84 -7.89 -44.35 -21.04
CA MET A 84 -7.47 -43.03 -20.62
C MET A 84 -7.19 -42.12 -21.83
N MET A 85 -6.44 -42.57 -22.84
CA MET A 85 -6.22 -41.81 -24.08
C MET A 85 -7.52 -41.45 -24.78
N ASN A 86 -8.48 -42.39 -24.88
CA ASN A 86 -9.81 -42.15 -25.46
C ASN A 86 -10.68 -41.20 -24.61
N SER A 87 -10.47 -41.15 -23.30
CA SER A 87 -11.21 -40.27 -22.40
C SER A 87 -10.62 -38.87 -22.35
N TYR A 88 -9.31 -38.75 -22.52
CA TYR A 88 -8.54 -37.50 -22.45
C TYR A 88 -7.73 -37.23 -23.73
N PRO A 89 -8.37 -37.20 -24.92
CA PRO A 89 -7.66 -37.08 -26.21
C PRO A 89 -6.97 -35.71 -26.39
N ARG A 90 -7.25 -34.73 -25.53
CA ARG A 90 -6.68 -33.37 -25.57
C ARG A 90 -5.78 -33.07 -24.41
N THR A 91 -5.32 -34.10 -23.68
CA THR A 91 -4.41 -33.89 -22.55
C THR A 91 -2.99 -33.53 -23.02
N ILE A 92 -2.30 -32.68 -22.27
CA ILE A 92 -0.88 -32.44 -22.43
C ILE A 92 -0.12 -33.48 -21.59
N ILE A 93 0.78 -34.24 -22.25
CA ILE A 93 1.55 -35.28 -21.56
C ILE A 93 2.85 -34.67 -21.05
N VAL A 94 3.00 -34.62 -19.73
CA VAL A 94 4.22 -34.15 -19.07
C VAL A 94 4.72 -35.16 -18.04
N ASN A 95 5.95 -35.59 -18.21
CA ASN A 95 6.62 -36.50 -17.27
C ASN A 95 7.58 -35.68 -16.38
N ASN A 96 7.04 -35.03 -15.35
CA ASN A 96 7.81 -34.26 -14.38
C ASN A 96 7.15 -34.33 -13.00
N ASP A 97 7.84 -35.00 -12.06
CA ASP A 97 7.35 -35.18 -10.69
C ASP A 97 7.14 -33.88 -9.92
N LEU A 98 7.92 -32.81 -10.23
CA LEU A 98 7.77 -31.49 -9.59
C LEU A 98 6.41 -30.85 -9.86
N ILE A 99 5.77 -31.25 -10.97
CA ILE A 99 4.44 -30.78 -11.39
C ILE A 99 3.37 -31.80 -11.06
N ASN A 100 3.68 -33.11 -11.19
CA ASN A 100 2.71 -34.19 -11.09
C ASN A 100 2.27 -34.54 -9.66
N LYS A 101 3.08 -34.17 -8.64
CA LYS A 101 2.76 -34.50 -7.24
C LYS A 101 1.63 -33.64 -6.71
N ASN A 102 0.61 -34.31 -6.13
CA ASN A 102 -0.47 -33.63 -5.42
C ASN A 102 -0.03 -33.10 -4.05
N THR A 103 0.89 -33.82 -3.38
CA THR A 103 1.48 -33.36 -2.12
C THR A 103 2.73 -32.56 -2.41
N VAL A 104 2.68 -31.25 -2.17
CA VAL A 104 3.75 -30.31 -2.50
C VAL A 104 4.65 -30.08 -1.29
N SER A 105 5.93 -30.48 -1.37
CA SER A 105 6.93 -30.12 -0.36
C SER A 105 7.36 -28.64 -0.51
N GLY A 106 7.95 -28.06 0.55
CA GLY A 106 8.46 -26.69 0.50
C GLY A 106 9.45 -26.44 -0.65
N ALA A 107 10.31 -27.42 -0.97
CA ALA A 107 11.25 -27.32 -2.08
C ALA A 107 10.52 -27.30 -3.45
N ILE A 108 9.49 -28.11 -3.62
CA ILE A 108 8.66 -28.11 -4.85
C ILE A 108 7.90 -26.79 -4.98
N ARG A 109 7.33 -26.28 -3.88
CA ARG A 109 6.65 -24.99 -3.85
C ARG A 109 7.58 -23.86 -4.26
N LEU A 110 8.79 -23.82 -3.70
CA LEU A 110 9.79 -22.82 -4.08
C LEU A 110 10.17 -22.91 -5.57
N ALA A 111 10.34 -24.13 -6.11
CA ALA A 111 10.63 -24.32 -7.53
C ALA A 111 9.48 -23.83 -8.43
N ARG A 112 8.23 -24.08 -8.05
CA ARG A 112 7.05 -23.57 -8.77
C ARG A 112 6.98 -22.04 -8.71
N THR A 113 7.18 -21.42 -7.53
CA THR A 113 7.23 -19.95 -7.38
C THR A 113 8.31 -19.34 -8.27
N LYS A 114 9.52 -19.91 -8.27
CA LYS A 114 10.60 -19.45 -9.15
C LYS A 114 10.28 -19.63 -10.64
N ALA A 115 9.65 -20.74 -11.01
CA ALA A 115 9.22 -20.93 -12.40
C ALA A 115 8.18 -19.87 -12.81
N LEU A 116 7.20 -19.56 -11.95
CA LEU A 116 6.25 -18.46 -12.17
C LEU A 116 6.98 -17.11 -12.30
N SER A 117 7.95 -16.84 -11.43
CA SER A 117 8.78 -15.62 -11.49
C SER A 117 9.50 -15.48 -12.84
N TYR A 118 10.15 -16.53 -13.33
CA TYR A 118 10.78 -16.51 -14.66
C TYR A 118 9.77 -16.26 -15.79
N ILE A 119 8.61 -16.90 -15.74
CA ILE A 119 7.55 -16.71 -16.73
C ILE A 119 7.01 -15.28 -16.71
N MET A 120 6.76 -14.73 -15.53
CA MET A 120 6.16 -13.41 -15.37
C MET A 120 7.13 -12.26 -15.66
N ASN A 121 8.42 -12.41 -15.34
CA ASN A 121 9.41 -11.32 -15.43
C ASN A 121 10.12 -11.23 -16.79
N ASN A 122 10.24 -12.34 -17.53
CA ASN A 122 11.04 -12.38 -18.76
C ASN A 122 10.12 -12.61 -19.96
N LYS A 123 9.56 -11.52 -20.50
CA LYS A 123 8.63 -11.59 -21.64
C LYS A 123 9.28 -12.19 -22.89
N ASP A 124 10.54 -11.86 -23.17
CA ASP A 124 11.23 -12.23 -24.40
C ASP A 124 11.99 -13.56 -24.30
N ASN A 125 12.66 -13.82 -23.20
CA ASN A 125 13.41 -15.06 -23.00
C ASN A 125 13.33 -15.55 -21.56
N MET A 126 12.35 -16.38 -21.27
CA MET A 126 12.08 -16.91 -19.92
C MET A 126 13.23 -17.74 -19.33
N LEU A 127 14.10 -18.29 -20.15
CA LEU A 127 15.18 -19.19 -19.72
C LEU A 127 16.56 -18.53 -19.71
N LYS A 128 16.68 -17.25 -20.12
CA LYS A 128 17.95 -16.55 -20.29
C LYS A 128 18.86 -16.62 -19.07
N ASP A 129 18.31 -16.41 -17.88
CA ASP A 129 19.05 -16.38 -16.62
C ASP A 129 18.77 -17.61 -15.73
N CYS A 130 18.10 -18.61 -16.28
CA CYS A 130 17.71 -19.81 -15.56
C CYS A 130 18.78 -20.91 -15.71
N SER A 131 19.33 -21.39 -14.59
CA SER A 131 20.30 -22.48 -14.61
C SER A 131 19.70 -23.76 -15.21
N LEU A 132 20.38 -24.36 -16.19
CA LEU A 132 19.93 -25.60 -16.87
C LEU A 132 19.66 -26.78 -15.95
N LEU A 133 20.29 -26.80 -14.76
CA LEU A 133 20.16 -27.88 -13.77
C LEU A 133 19.15 -27.53 -12.68
N SER A 134 18.53 -26.37 -12.75
CA SER A 134 17.58 -25.95 -11.72
C SER A 134 16.22 -26.65 -11.85
N PRO A 135 15.50 -26.87 -10.73
CA PRO A 135 14.15 -27.43 -10.74
C PRO A 135 13.15 -26.59 -11.55
N GLU A 136 13.23 -25.26 -11.45
CA GLU A 136 12.41 -24.31 -12.20
C GLU A 136 12.61 -24.40 -13.71
N HIS A 137 13.86 -24.55 -14.18
CA HIS A 137 14.16 -24.81 -15.58
C HIS A 137 13.53 -26.10 -16.07
N SER A 138 13.63 -27.17 -15.25
CA SER A 138 13.01 -28.47 -15.55
C SER A 138 11.47 -28.34 -15.68
N ILE A 139 10.83 -27.53 -14.84
CA ILE A 139 9.39 -27.26 -14.90
C ILE A 139 9.05 -26.56 -16.22
N ILE A 140 9.65 -25.43 -16.50
CA ILE A 140 9.36 -24.63 -17.71
C ILE A 140 9.60 -25.47 -18.97
N ARG A 141 10.75 -26.12 -19.07
CA ARG A 141 11.08 -26.96 -20.22
C ARG A 141 10.10 -28.12 -20.43
N SER A 142 9.72 -28.82 -19.35
CA SER A 142 8.84 -29.98 -19.46
C SER A 142 7.39 -29.62 -19.84
N VAL A 143 6.89 -28.48 -19.36
CA VAL A 143 5.51 -28.03 -19.60
C VAL A 143 5.43 -27.24 -20.91
N LEU A 144 6.32 -26.29 -21.14
CA LEU A 144 6.22 -25.38 -22.28
C LEU A 144 7.05 -25.82 -23.47
N SER A 145 8.38 -26.04 -23.32
CA SER A 145 9.25 -26.29 -24.48
C SER A 145 9.02 -27.67 -25.11
N LYS A 146 8.89 -28.74 -24.32
CA LYS A 146 8.66 -30.09 -24.86
C LYS A 146 7.29 -30.27 -25.53
N ASN A 147 6.35 -29.38 -25.24
CA ASN A 147 5.01 -29.38 -25.84
C ASN A 147 4.88 -28.36 -26.97
N GLY A 148 5.98 -27.76 -27.42
CA GLY A 148 5.99 -26.81 -28.54
C GLY A 148 5.28 -25.47 -28.25
N ILE A 149 5.15 -25.13 -26.96
CA ILE A 149 4.52 -23.88 -26.51
C ILE A 149 5.55 -22.74 -26.47
N TYR A 150 6.83 -23.09 -26.21
CA TYR A 150 7.93 -22.15 -26.13
C TYR A 150 9.22 -22.79 -26.66
N ASP A 151 9.91 -22.18 -27.61
CA ASP A 151 11.11 -22.72 -28.25
C ASP A 151 12.45 -22.22 -27.66
N GLY A 152 12.41 -21.23 -26.77
CA GLY A 152 13.60 -20.68 -26.09
C GLY A 152 14.15 -19.41 -26.69
N GLU A 153 13.79 -19.05 -27.92
CA GLU A 153 14.28 -17.85 -28.61
C GLU A 153 13.16 -16.90 -29.01
N GLU A 154 12.02 -17.44 -29.43
CA GLU A 154 10.83 -16.66 -29.78
C GLU A 154 9.62 -17.12 -28.97
N ASN A 155 8.77 -16.18 -28.62
CA ASN A 155 7.49 -16.47 -28.02
C ASN A 155 6.54 -17.06 -29.06
N ILE A 156 6.63 -18.35 -29.29
CA ILE A 156 5.62 -19.05 -30.05
C ILE A 156 4.38 -19.15 -29.16
N GLY A 157 3.49 -18.13 -29.23
CA GLY A 157 2.19 -18.24 -28.62
C GLY A 157 1.49 -19.47 -29.19
N VAL A 158 1.00 -20.36 -28.35
CA VAL A 158 0.27 -21.57 -28.77
C VAL A 158 -0.85 -21.26 -29.75
N LEU A 159 -1.39 -20.05 -29.66
CA LEU A 159 -2.45 -19.55 -30.53
C LEU A 159 -1.99 -19.19 -31.96
N ASN A 160 -0.72 -18.82 -32.11
CA ASN A 160 -0.21 -18.20 -33.35
C ASN A 160 0.53 -19.15 -34.29
N THR A 161 0.89 -20.37 -33.85
CA THR A 161 1.95 -21.12 -34.53
C THR A 161 1.59 -22.51 -35.02
N LEU A 162 0.37 -22.99 -34.82
CA LEU A 162 -0.01 -24.31 -35.31
C LEU A 162 -1.10 -24.25 -36.39
N PRO A 163 -0.71 -24.22 -37.68
CA PRO A 163 -1.65 -24.21 -38.77
C PRO A 163 -2.55 -25.47 -38.84
N SER A 164 -2.15 -26.57 -38.20
CA SER A 164 -2.87 -27.84 -38.21
C SER A 164 -3.90 -28.01 -37.11
N GLY A 165 -3.95 -27.16 -36.10
CA GLY A 165 -5.00 -27.15 -35.04
C GLY A 165 -5.14 -28.43 -34.20
N GLU A 166 -4.26 -29.40 -34.35
CA GLU A 166 -4.50 -30.77 -33.86
C GLU A 166 -3.65 -31.17 -32.63
N THR A 167 -2.86 -30.27 -32.07
CA THR A 167 -2.08 -30.58 -30.86
C THR A 167 -2.89 -30.35 -29.59
N SER A 168 -2.65 -31.18 -28.58
CA SER A 168 -3.27 -31.00 -27.24
C SER A 168 -3.01 -29.63 -26.66
N GLY A 169 -1.82 -29.07 -26.90
CA GLY A 169 -1.45 -27.72 -26.47
C GLY A 169 -2.36 -26.64 -27.05
N TYR A 170 -2.67 -26.73 -28.35
CA TYR A 170 -3.57 -25.79 -29.00
C TYR A 170 -4.95 -25.75 -28.35
N TYR A 171 -5.57 -26.93 -28.14
CA TYR A 171 -6.92 -26.99 -27.54
C TYR A 171 -6.95 -26.47 -26.11
N VAL A 172 -5.90 -26.73 -25.31
CA VAL A 172 -5.79 -26.22 -23.93
C VAL A 172 -5.62 -24.69 -23.94
N SER A 173 -4.79 -24.16 -24.82
CA SER A 173 -4.60 -22.72 -24.97
C SER A 173 -5.90 -22.02 -25.40
N GLN A 174 -6.69 -22.62 -26.28
CA GLN A 174 -8.01 -22.10 -26.65
C GLN A 174 -8.96 -21.96 -25.43
N GLU A 175 -8.97 -22.96 -24.54
CA GLU A 175 -9.80 -22.87 -23.33
C GLU A 175 -9.27 -21.78 -22.36
N ILE A 176 -7.96 -21.66 -22.20
CA ILE A 176 -7.36 -20.58 -21.40
C ILE A 176 -7.71 -19.22 -22.01
N SER A 177 -7.60 -19.06 -23.33
CA SER A 177 -7.96 -17.82 -24.03
C SER A 177 -9.44 -17.45 -23.87
N LYS A 178 -10.34 -18.44 -23.90
CA LYS A 178 -11.76 -18.23 -23.61
C LYS A 178 -11.96 -17.74 -22.15
N TYR A 179 -11.24 -18.33 -21.21
CA TYR A 179 -11.28 -17.91 -19.81
C TYR A 179 -10.74 -16.47 -19.66
N ILE A 180 -9.61 -16.15 -20.28
CA ILE A 180 -9.03 -14.80 -20.28
C ILE A 180 -10.01 -13.78 -20.89
N THR A 181 -10.68 -14.14 -21.98
CA THR A 181 -11.72 -13.28 -22.59
C THR A 181 -12.87 -12.98 -21.63
N LYS A 182 -13.22 -13.92 -20.74
CA LYS A 182 -14.19 -13.65 -19.66
C LYS A 182 -13.60 -12.70 -18.61
N CYS A 183 -12.32 -12.91 -18.23
CA CYS A 183 -11.64 -12.04 -17.28
C CYS A 183 -11.53 -10.59 -17.77
N VAL A 184 -11.43 -10.36 -19.07
CA VAL A 184 -11.45 -9.01 -19.68
C VAL A 184 -12.84 -8.37 -19.57
N LYS A 185 -13.91 -9.17 -19.65
CA LYS A 185 -15.29 -8.67 -19.56
C LYS A 185 -15.76 -8.43 -18.12
N GLY A 186 -15.10 -9.04 -17.15
CA GLY A 186 -15.45 -8.93 -15.75
C GLY A 186 -14.65 -9.89 -14.86
N GLN A 187 -14.74 -9.69 -13.58
CA GLN A 187 -14.08 -10.54 -12.58
C GLN A 187 -14.58 -11.99 -12.70
N THR A 188 -13.67 -12.94 -12.96
CA THR A 188 -13.98 -14.34 -13.21
C THR A 188 -13.21 -15.26 -12.28
N GLY A 189 -13.89 -16.22 -11.64
CA GLY A 189 -13.29 -17.18 -10.73
C GLY A 189 -12.30 -18.13 -11.43
N ILE A 190 -11.15 -18.37 -10.80
CA ILE A 190 -10.10 -19.28 -11.33
C ILE A 190 -10.62 -20.71 -11.41
N LYS A 191 -11.49 -21.10 -10.47
CA LYS A 191 -12.16 -22.41 -10.44
C LYS A 191 -12.84 -22.76 -11.75
N GLU A 192 -13.43 -21.80 -12.47
CA GLU A 192 -14.09 -22.08 -13.75
C GLU A 192 -13.14 -22.72 -14.78
N LEU A 193 -11.89 -22.21 -14.85
CA LEU A 193 -10.86 -22.77 -15.72
C LEU A 193 -10.45 -24.17 -15.27
N TYR A 194 -10.23 -24.35 -13.96
CA TYR A 194 -9.85 -25.64 -13.38
C TYR A 194 -10.93 -26.70 -13.61
N ASP A 195 -12.20 -26.36 -13.44
CA ASP A 195 -13.32 -27.26 -13.66
C ASP A 195 -13.42 -27.74 -15.12
N VAL A 196 -13.01 -26.93 -16.08
CA VAL A 196 -12.94 -27.29 -17.48
C VAL A 196 -11.73 -28.17 -17.77
N LEU A 197 -10.53 -27.71 -17.38
CA LEU A 197 -9.27 -28.36 -17.75
C LEU A 197 -8.99 -29.65 -16.98
N LYS A 198 -9.59 -29.88 -15.81
CA LYS A 198 -9.46 -31.12 -15.04
C LYS A 198 -10.37 -32.24 -15.55
N LYS A 199 -11.41 -31.91 -16.32
CA LYS A 199 -12.39 -32.87 -16.84
C LYS A 199 -12.03 -33.36 -18.27
N PRO A 200 -12.62 -34.46 -18.71
CA PRO A 200 -12.55 -34.82 -20.13
C PRO A 200 -13.00 -33.66 -21.04
N PRO A 201 -12.33 -33.38 -22.14
CA PRO A 201 -11.29 -34.19 -22.81
C PRO A 201 -9.85 -33.85 -22.40
N TYR A 202 -9.61 -32.97 -21.43
CA TYR A 202 -8.28 -32.43 -21.07
C TYR A 202 -7.58 -33.23 -19.97
N GLY A 203 -8.18 -33.36 -18.79
CA GLY A 203 -7.65 -34.15 -17.68
C GLY A 203 -6.33 -33.62 -17.09
N LEU A 204 -6.11 -32.28 -17.12
CA LEU A 204 -4.88 -31.68 -16.63
C LEU A 204 -4.83 -31.66 -15.10
N ARG A 205 -3.63 -31.76 -14.55
CA ARG A 205 -3.36 -31.59 -13.11
C ARG A 205 -3.16 -30.12 -12.77
N ASP A 206 -3.40 -29.77 -11.52
CA ASP A 206 -3.34 -28.39 -11.01
C ASP A 206 -2.00 -27.71 -11.33
N GLY A 207 -0.88 -28.42 -11.14
CA GLY A 207 0.43 -27.89 -11.44
C GLY A 207 0.65 -27.49 -12.91
N TYR A 208 -0.04 -28.16 -13.87
CA TYR A 208 0.04 -27.78 -15.29
C TYR A 208 -0.76 -26.54 -15.56
N ILE A 209 -2.01 -26.51 -15.08
CA ILE A 209 -2.93 -25.40 -15.27
C ILE A 209 -2.27 -24.11 -14.80
N SER A 210 -1.56 -24.18 -13.65
CA SER A 210 -0.87 -23.03 -13.08
C SER A 210 0.21 -22.45 -14.02
N ILE A 211 1.07 -23.29 -14.57
CA ILE A 211 2.16 -22.85 -15.47
C ILE A 211 1.60 -22.32 -16.79
N LEU A 212 0.61 -23.00 -17.35
CA LEU A 212 0.00 -22.60 -18.61
C LEU A 212 -0.78 -21.28 -18.47
N LEU A 213 -1.53 -21.11 -17.38
CA LEU A 213 -2.24 -19.87 -17.12
C LEU A 213 -1.26 -18.70 -16.94
N ALA A 214 -0.21 -18.88 -16.15
CA ALA A 214 0.81 -17.84 -15.98
C ALA A 214 1.51 -17.47 -17.29
N TYR A 215 1.76 -18.47 -18.16
CA TYR A 215 2.34 -18.25 -19.47
C TYR A 215 1.46 -17.37 -20.36
N GLU A 216 0.16 -17.62 -20.40
CA GLU A 216 -0.78 -16.83 -21.18
C GLU A 216 -1.01 -15.44 -20.57
N LEU A 217 -1.07 -15.33 -19.22
CA LEU A 217 -1.28 -14.07 -18.53
C LEU A 217 -0.12 -13.07 -18.72
N ARG A 218 1.11 -13.54 -18.99
CA ARG A 218 2.27 -12.66 -19.16
C ARG A 218 2.15 -11.64 -20.30
N GLN A 219 1.20 -11.85 -21.23
CA GLN A 219 0.96 -10.96 -22.35
C GLN A 219 0.15 -9.71 -21.96
N TYR A 220 -0.40 -9.70 -20.76
CA TYR A 220 -1.26 -8.64 -20.26
C TYR A 220 -0.55 -7.85 -19.18
N ASP A 221 -0.64 -6.53 -19.23
CA ASP A 221 0.05 -5.63 -18.31
C ASP A 221 -0.81 -5.21 -17.10
N ASN A 222 -2.14 -5.39 -17.19
CA ASN A 222 -3.08 -4.89 -16.18
C ASN A 222 -3.95 -6.03 -15.65
N ILE A 223 -3.35 -6.86 -14.80
CA ILE A 223 -4.01 -8.00 -14.18
C ILE A 223 -4.23 -7.70 -12.70
N SER A 224 -5.47 -7.87 -12.23
CA SER A 224 -5.85 -7.82 -10.83
C SER A 224 -6.25 -9.21 -10.34
N ILE A 225 -5.72 -9.61 -9.20
CA ILE A 225 -6.11 -10.82 -8.46
C ILE A 225 -7.01 -10.41 -7.30
N TYR A 226 -8.11 -11.12 -7.11
CA TYR A 226 -9.03 -10.90 -5.99
C TYR A 226 -9.12 -12.15 -5.13
N PHE A 227 -8.98 -11.97 -3.82
CA PHE A 227 -9.25 -12.98 -2.80
C PHE A 227 -10.52 -12.59 -2.05
N HIS A 228 -11.57 -13.41 -2.13
CA HIS A 228 -12.89 -13.11 -1.55
C HIS A 228 -13.40 -11.68 -1.85
N GLY A 229 -13.15 -11.20 -3.06
CA GLY A 229 -13.59 -9.87 -3.51
C GLY A 229 -12.68 -8.70 -3.11
N SER A 230 -11.59 -8.95 -2.37
CA SER A 230 -10.57 -7.95 -2.08
C SER A 230 -9.42 -8.05 -3.07
N GLU A 231 -8.98 -6.93 -3.64
CA GLU A 231 -7.85 -6.90 -4.57
C GLU A 231 -6.53 -7.15 -3.83
N HIS A 232 -5.70 -8.00 -4.42
CA HIS A 232 -4.35 -8.34 -3.97
C HIS A 232 -3.33 -8.02 -5.06
N ASP A 233 -2.07 -7.88 -4.66
CA ASP A 233 -0.99 -7.61 -5.60
C ASP A 233 -0.77 -8.78 -6.56
N TYR A 234 -0.70 -8.49 -7.86
CA TYR A 234 -0.34 -9.47 -8.88
C TYR A 234 1.17 -9.74 -8.82
N CYS A 235 1.55 -10.68 -7.99
CA CYS A 235 2.93 -11.15 -7.84
C CYS A 235 2.99 -12.70 -7.87
N GLU A 236 4.21 -13.25 -7.94
CA GLU A 236 4.41 -14.70 -8.06
C GLU A 236 3.83 -15.48 -6.89
N GLU A 237 4.00 -14.96 -5.67
CA GLU A 237 3.51 -15.62 -4.46
C GLU A 237 1.99 -15.63 -4.40
N GLU A 238 1.36 -14.50 -4.75
CA GLU A 238 -0.10 -14.39 -4.72
C GLU A 238 -0.72 -15.19 -5.86
N LEU A 239 -0.11 -15.18 -7.04
CA LEU A 239 -0.54 -16.03 -8.14
C LEU A 239 -0.44 -17.52 -7.76
N LEU A 240 0.65 -17.94 -7.09
CA LEU A 240 0.77 -19.33 -6.63
C LEU A 240 -0.33 -19.71 -5.62
N LYS A 241 -0.65 -18.86 -4.65
CA LYS A 241 -1.75 -19.07 -3.72
C LYS A 241 -3.09 -19.20 -4.45
N ALA A 242 -3.33 -18.29 -5.41
CA ALA A 242 -4.53 -18.30 -6.22
C ALA A 242 -4.68 -19.59 -7.03
N LEU A 243 -3.57 -20.16 -7.50
CA LEU A 243 -3.53 -21.39 -8.25
C LEU A 243 -3.58 -22.66 -7.37
N GLU A 244 -3.20 -22.55 -6.10
CA GLU A 244 -3.34 -23.61 -5.10
C GLU A 244 -4.76 -23.67 -4.49
N SER A 245 -5.47 -22.55 -4.43
CA SER A 245 -6.84 -22.43 -3.89
C SER A 245 -7.78 -21.72 -4.90
N PRO A 246 -8.00 -22.29 -6.09
CA PRO A 246 -8.71 -21.62 -7.18
C PRO A 246 -10.18 -21.27 -6.88
N GLU A 247 -10.77 -21.88 -5.86
CA GLU A 247 -12.14 -21.60 -5.39
C GLU A 247 -12.28 -20.25 -4.69
N ASP A 248 -11.20 -19.73 -4.09
CA ASP A 248 -11.21 -18.51 -3.28
C ASP A 248 -10.80 -17.27 -4.09
N TYR A 249 -10.24 -17.49 -5.28
CA TYR A 249 -9.64 -16.44 -6.10
C TYR A 249 -10.35 -16.21 -7.42
N SER A 250 -10.30 -14.96 -7.88
CA SER A 250 -10.75 -14.56 -9.20
C SER A 250 -9.75 -13.60 -9.85
N LEU A 251 -9.77 -13.54 -11.16
CA LEU A 251 -8.94 -12.67 -11.98
C LEU A 251 -9.81 -11.65 -12.72
N TYR A 252 -9.26 -10.45 -12.87
CA TYR A 252 -9.76 -9.42 -13.77
C TYR A 252 -8.59 -8.90 -14.61
N ILE A 253 -8.80 -8.75 -15.91
CA ILE A 253 -7.79 -8.23 -16.84
C ILE A 253 -8.36 -6.96 -17.44
N CYS A 254 -7.77 -5.84 -17.10
CA CYS A 254 -8.20 -4.56 -17.63
C CYS A 254 -7.63 -4.37 -19.04
N ASN A 255 -8.51 -4.35 -20.03
CA ASN A 255 -8.15 -4.03 -21.41
C ASN A 255 -8.62 -2.61 -21.70
N TRP A 256 -7.71 -1.67 -21.60
CA TRP A 256 -8.03 -0.26 -21.81
C TRP A 256 -8.26 0.05 -23.28
N SER A 257 -9.20 0.93 -23.56
CA SER A 257 -9.34 1.61 -24.83
C SER A 257 -8.13 2.52 -25.09
N GLU A 258 -7.95 2.97 -26.32
CA GLU A 258 -6.90 3.92 -26.68
C GLU A 258 -7.00 5.22 -25.83
N THR A 259 -8.21 5.72 -25.60
CA THR A 259 -8.47 6.91 -24.78
C THR A 259 -8.07 6.69 -23.33
N GLU A 260 -8.43 5.53 -22.73
CA GLU A 260 -8.04 5.19 -21.36
C GLU A 260 -6.52 5.02 -21.23
N THR A 261 -5.87 4.44 -22.23
CA THR A 261 -4.40 4.30 -22.26
C THR A 261 -3.74 5.67 -22.27
N ILE A 262 -4.18 6.58 -23.16
CA ILE A 262 -3.65 7.95 -23.23
C ILE A 262 -3.87 8.70 -21.91
N TYR A 263 -5.03 8.51 -21.28
CA TYR A 263 -5.34 9.10 -19.99
C TYR A 263 -4.35 8.65 -18.91
N ILE A 264 -4.14 7.34 -18.74
CA ILE A 264 -3.19 6.79 -17.76
C ILE A 264 -1.76 7.23 -18.07
N ASP A 265 -1.32 7.17 -19.34
CA ASP A 265 0.00 7.66 -19.76
C ASP A 265 0.22 9.15 -19.43
N SER A 266 -0.85 9.95 -19.52
CA SER A 266 -0.80 11.37 -19.18
C SER A 266 -0.65 11.58 -17.68
N LEU A 267 -1.37 10.81 -16.86
CA LEU A 267 -1.22 10.85 -15.40
C LEU A 267 0.17 10.37 -14.96
N GLU A 268 0.70 9.30 -15.55
CA GLU A 268 2.08 8.84 -15.28
C GLU A 268 3.14 9.90 -15.60
N LYS A 269 2.92 10.73 -16.63
CA LYS A 269 3.80 11.86 -16.94
C LYS A 269 3.71 12.95 -15.88
N ILE A 270 2.50 13.29 -15.42
CA ILE A 270 2.27 14.30 -14.38
C ILE A 270 2.99 13.87 -13.08
N PHE A 271 2.85 12.61 -12.68
CA PHE A 271 3.44 12.08 -11.45
C PHE A 271 4.76 11.34 -11.67
N SER A 272 5.44 11.54 -12.79
CA SER A 272 6.65 10.78 -13.21
C SER A 272 7.78 10.78 -12.21
N HIS A 273 7.85 11.79 -11.33
CA HIS A 273 8.85 11.86 -10.25
C HIS A 273 8.64 10.79 -9.17
N TYR A 274 7.41 10.28 -9.01
CA TYR A 274 7.02 9.34 -7.97
C TYR A 274 6.71 7.94 -8.51
N VAL A 275 6.57 7.76 -9.83
CA VAL A 275 6.21 6.50 -10.49
C VAL A 275 7.43 5.60 -10.69
N ASP A 276 7.35 4.34 -10.23
CA ASP A 276 8.31 3.29 -10.61
C ASP A 276 7.89 2.65 -11.95
N LYS A 277 8.69 2.88 -13.00
CA LYS A 277 8.44 2.37 -14.35
C LYS A 277 8.52 0.84 -14.49
N ASN A 278 9.06 0.16 -13.48
CA ASN A 278 9.17 -1.31 -13.47
C ASN A 278 8.02 -1.98 -12.71
N ALA A 279 7.08 -1.22 -12.18
CA ALA A 279 5.95 -1.76 -11.45
C ALA A 279 5.03 -2.57 -12.38
N ARG A 280 4.57 -3.73 -11.90
CA ARG A 280 3.69 -4.63 -12.67
C ARG A 280 2.24 -4.18 -12.69
N ASN A 281 1.77 -3.59 -11.61
CA ASN A 281 0.43 -3.02 -11.53
C ASN A 281 0.51 -1.51 -11.72
N ARG A 282 0.33 -1.06 -12.96
CA ARG A 282 0.41 0.36 -13.34
C ARG A 282 -0.55 1.22 -12.54
N LEU A 283 -1.81 0.76 -12.33
CA LEU A 283 -2.80 1.55 -11.61
C LEU A 283 -2.45 1.70 -10.13
N LYS A 284 -2.00 0.62 -9.49
CA LYS A 284 -1.54 0.68 -8.11
C LYS A 284 -0.38 1.65 -7.95
N GLU A 285 0.65 1.50 -8.77
CA GLU A 285 1.83 2.36 -8.72
C GLU A 285 1.49 3.82 -8.96
N LEU A 286 0.64 4.09 -9.95
CA LEU A 286 0.16 5.44 -10.22
C LEU A 286 -0.63 6.02 -9.03
N TYR A 287 -1.52 5.23 -8.41
CA TYR A 287 -2.23 5.64 -7.21
C TYR A 287 -1.29 5.93 -6.05
N GLU A 288 -0.28 5.08 -5.83
CA GLU A 288 0.75 5.32 -4.82
C GLU A 288 1.60 6.56 -5.12
N ALA A 289 1.93 6.81 -6.39
CA ALA A 289 2.62 8.02 -6.82
C ALA A 289 1.80 9.28 -6.55
N MET A 290 0.50 9.26 -6.86
CA MET A 290 -0.43 10.35 -6.53
C MET A 290 -0.51 10.60 -5.02
N ASN A 291 -0.56 9.53 -4.21
CA ASN A 291 -0.56 9.65 -2.76
C ASN A 291 0.77 10.19 -2.22
N LYS A 292 1.90 9.73 -2.72
CA LYS A 292 3.23 10.27 -2.36
C LYS A 292 3.30 11.77 -2.64
N HIS A 293 2.84 12.20 -3.82
CA HIS A 293 2.74 13.62 -4.14
C HIS A 293 1.82 14.35 -3.15
N PHE A 294 0.61 13.82 -2.90
CA PHE A 294 -0.38 14.44 -2.00
C PHE A 294 0.13 14.57 -0.55
N VAL A 295 0.95 13.63 -0.09
CA VAL A 295 1.61 13.72 1.22
C VAL A 295 2.76 14.74 1.22
N ALA A 296 3.47 14.86 0.10
CA ALA A 296 4.64 15.75 -0.05
C ALA A 296 4.26 17.24 -0.12
N ILE A 297 3.08 17.60 -0.63
CA ILE A 297 2.63 19.00 -0.65
C ILE A 297 2.43 19.55 0.75
N SER A 298 2.56 20.87 0.92
CA SER A 298 2.47 21.55 2.20
C SER A 298 1.13 21.30 2.92
N LYS A 299 1.13 21.38 4.25
CA LYS A 299 -0.12 21.32 5.02
C LYS A 299 -1.08 22.43 4.57
N ALA A 300 -0.54 23.60 4.27
CA ALA A 300 -1.29 24.71 3.71
C ALA A 300 -2.03 24.30 2.43
N ALA A 301 -1.35 23.71 1.45
CA ALA A 301 -1.96 23.23 0.20
C ALA A 301 -3.07 22.20 0.43
N ARG A 302 -2.93 21.35 1.45
CA ARG A 302 -3.93 20.35 1.81
C ARG A 302 -5.16 20.91 2.51
N THR A 303 -5.09 22.09 3.15
CA THR A 303 -6.15 22.58 4.04
C THR A 303 -6.74 23.95 3.63
N THR A 304 -6.03 24.75 2.84
CA THR A 304 -6.51 26.09 2.44
C THR A 304 -7.78 26.03 1.58
N ASN A 305 -8.66 27.01 1.77
CA ASN A 305 -9.82 27.24 0.92
C ASN A 305 -9.71 28.55 0.10
N LYS A 306 -8.68 29.35 0.37
CA LYS A 306 -8.50 30.70 -0.24
C LYS A 306 -7.76 30.67 -1.57
N TYR A 307 -6.81 29.73 -1.73
CA TYR A 307 -5.86 29.73 -2.85
C TYR A 307 -6.12 28.60 -3.85
N VAL A 308 -7.23 27.88 -3.73
CA VAL A 308 -7.51 26.69 -4.51
C VAL A 308 -8.91 26.70 -5.09
N SER A 309 -9.04 26.19 -6.31
CA SER A 309 -10.33 26.03 -7.01
C SER A 309 -11.23 24.97 -6.34
N GLU A 310 -12.52 24.98 -6.67
CA GLU A 310 -13.46 23.96 -6.19
C GLU A 310 -13.07 22.55 -6.67
N LYS A 311 -12.53 22.41 -7.90
CA LYS A 311 -12.01 21.12 -8.40
C LYS A 311 -10.80 20.64 -7.59
N ALA A 312 -9.91 21.53 -7.16
CA ALA A 312 -8.79 21.18 -6.30
C ALA A 312 -9.26 20.75 -4.88
N LYS A 313 -10.31 21.35 -4.35
CA LYS A 313 -10.92 20.92 -3.08
C LYS A 313 -11.52 19.51 -3.20
N GLN A 314 -12.29 19.25 -4.25
CA GLN A 314 -12.84 17.91 -4.54
C GLN A 314 -11.73 16.87 -4.72
N TYR A 315 -10.67 17.20 -5.46
CA TYR A 315 -9.51 16.32 -5.61
C TYR A 315 -8.87 15.97 -4.25
N ARG A 316 -8.70 16.94 -3.36
CA ARG A 316 -8.18 16.70 -2.00
C ARG A 316 -9.09 15.80 -1.18
N GLU A 317 -10.42 15.96 -1.28
CA GLU A 317 -11.38 15.07 -0.63
C GLU A 317 -11.25 13.65 -1.13
N ILE A 318 -11.17 13.45 -2.44
CA ILE A 318 -10.94 12.13 -3.06
C ILE A 318 -9.63 11.52 -2.55
N MET A 319 -8.52 12.28 -2.57
CA MET A 319 -7.20 11.80 -2.15
C MET A 319 -7.08 11.57 -0.64
N SER A 320 -7.95 12.15 0.18
CA SER A 320 -7.96 11.95 1.63
C SER A 320 -8.53 10.59 2.04
N ILE A 321 -9.23 9.90 1.13
CA ILE A 321 -9.84 8.59 1.35
C ILE A 321 -8.91 7.51 0.77
N SER A 322 -8.71 6.43 1.51
CA SER A 322 -7.94 5.29 1.01
C SER A 322 -8.79 4.44 0.04
N HIS A 323 -8.30 4.25 -1.16
CA HIS A 323 -8.94 3.43 -2.19
C HIS A 323 -8.20 2.11 -2.36
N LYS A 324 -8.93 1.00 -2.39
CA LYS A 324 -8.38 -0.35 -2.56
C LYS A 324 -8.64 -0.91 -3.96
N ASP A 325 -9.65 -0.40 -4.64
CA ASP A 325 -9.98 -0.75 -6.02
C ASP A 325 -9.46 0.36 -6.92
N TYR A 326 -8.27 0.14 -7.49
CA TYR A 326 -7.57 1.14 -8.30
C TYR A 326 -8.27 1.39 -9.64
N ASN A 327 -8.91 0.36 -10.22
CA ASN A 327 -9.67 0.52 -11.45
C ASN A 327 -10.87 1.45 -11.24
N LYS A 328 -11.63 1.20 -10.19
CA LYS A 328 -12.73 2.08 -9.77
C LYS A 328 -12.27 3.49 -9.45
N PHE A 329 -11.10 3.63 -8.81
CA PHE A 329 -10.53 4.94 -8.51
C PHE A 329 -10.30 5.78 -9.77
N PHE A 330 -9.59 5.24 -10.77
CA PHE A 330 -9.23 5.97 -11.98
C PHE A 330 -10.38 6.18 -12.95
N PHE A 331 -11.30 5.22 -13.08
CA PHE A 331 -12.34 5.20 -14.11
C PHE A 331 -13.77 5.47 -13.60
N GLU A 332 -13.95 5.66 -12.27
CA GLU A 332 -15.23 6.07 -11.70
C GLU A 332 -15.06 7.22 -10.71
N THR A 333 -14.14 7.10 -9.72
CA THR A 333 -14.05 8.08 -8.64
C THR A 333 -13.46 9.41 -9.12
N LEU A 334 -12.38 9.39 -9.89
CA LEU A 334 -11.77 10.61 -10.46
C LEU A 334 -12.66 11.27 -11.52
N LEU A 335 -13.56 10.53 -12.17
CA LEU A 335 -14.56 11.10 -13.11
C LEU A 335 -15.53 12.08 -12.43
N GLN A 336 -15.61 12.10 -11.10
CA GLN A 336 -16.36 13.14 -10.38
C GLN A 336 -15.82 14.56 -10.63
N LEU A 337 -14.55 14.68 -11.03
CA LEU A 337 -13.93 15.95 -11.39
C LEU A 337 -14.27 16.38 -12.82
N ASP A 338 -14.36 15.42 -13.74
CA ASP A 338 -14.77 15.62 -15.13
C ASP A 338 -15.06 14.28 -15.79
N ASP A 339 -16.12 14.21 -16.63
CA ASP A 339 -16.55 12.98 -17.29
C ASP A 339 -15.70 12.63 -18.52
N ASP A 340 -14.94 13.58 -19.08
CA ASP A 340 -14.05 13.36 -20.22
C ASP A 340 -12.62 13.06 -19.75
N LEU A 341 -12.13 11.86 -20.04
CA LEU A 341 -10.79 11.40 -19.64
C LEU A 341 -9.66 12.31 -20.17
N SER A 342 -9.82 12.87 -21.35
CA SER A 342 -8.80 13.77 -21.95
C SER A 342 -8.76 15.09 -21.17
N GLU A 343 -9.92 15.68 -20.89
CA GLU A 343 -10.06 16.89 -20.08
C GLU A 343 -9.63 16.64 -18.63
N LEU A 344 -10.00 15.50 -18.07
CA LEU A 344 -9.67 15.10 -16.69
C LEU A 344 -8.15 15.10 -16.45
N SER A 345 -7.35 14.57 -17.37
CA SER A 345 -5.89 14.58 -17.24
C SER A 345 -5.33 16.00 -17.17
N MET A 346 -5.84 16.91 -18.00
CA MET A 346 -5.44 18.32 -18.00
C MET A 346 -5.91 19.05 -16.73
N ILE A 347 -7.09 18.71 -16.23
CA ILE A 347 -7.62 19.26 -14.98
C ILE A 347 -6.75 18.83 -13.79
N ILE A 348 -6.39 17.54 -13.71
CA ILE A 348 -5.51 17.03 -12.65
C ILE A 348 -4.14 17.72 -12.72
N GLN A 349 -3.59 17.92 -13.92
CA GLN A 349 -2.34 18.66 -14.08
C GLN A 349 -2.44 20.10 -13.54
N LYS A 350 -3.53 20.80 -13.86
CA LYS A 350 -3.78 22.15 -13.33
C LYS A 350 -3.91 22.15 -11.81
N ILE A 351 -4.63 21.16 -11.25
CA ILE A 351 -4.80 21.01 -9.80
C ILE A 351 -3.45 20.78 -9.12
N VAL A 352 -2.60 19.92 -9.68
CA VAL A 352 -1.26 19.65 -9.14
C VAL A 352 -0.44 20.95 -9.08
N LEU A 353 -0.37 21.69 -10.17
CA LEU A 353 0.33 22.98 -10.23
C LEU A 353 -0.26 24.01 -9.26
N GLU A 354 -1.59 24.07 -9.16
CA GLU A 354 -2.29 24.95 -8.23
C GLU A 354 -1.92 24.62 -6.78
N LEU A 355 -1.95 23.33 -6.40
CA LEU A 355 -1.60 22.90 -5.05
C LEU A 355 -0.11 23.11 -4.71
N GLU A 356 0.78 22.92 -5.66
CA GLU A 356 2.22 23.19 -5.50
C GLU A 356 2.51 24.69 -5.31
N SER A 357 1.74 25.57 -5.95
CA SER A 357 1.91 27.01 -5.86
C SER A 357 1.34 27.65 -4.58
N VAL A 358 0.55 26.94 -3.79
CA VAL A 358 -0.12 27.49 -2.58
C VAL A 358 0.86 28.15 -1.62
N THR A 359 1.99 27.52 -1.34
CA THR A 359 2.97 28.06 -0.40
C THR A 359 3.57 29.38 -0.88
N GLU A 360 3.87 29.48 -2.17
CA GLU A 360 4.35 30.73 -2.79
C GLU A 360 3.30 31.83 -2.72
N LEU A 361 2.03 31.52 -3.04
CA LEU A 361 0.92 32.47 -2.92
C LEU A 361 0.69 32.96 -1.47
N GLN A 362 0.89 32.08 -0.50
CA GLN A 362 0.85 32.45 0.93
C GLN A 362 1.99 33.41 1.28
N ILE A 363 3.23 33.09 0.88
CA ILE A 363 4.39 33.97 1.10
C ILE A 363 4.14 35.34 0.48
N GLN A 364 3.65 35.39 -0.75
CA GLN A 364 3.29 36.66 -1.41
C GLN A 364 2.21 37.43 -0.65
N THR A 365 1.23 36.72 -0.07
CA THR A 365 0.19 37.35 0.73
C THR A 365 0.75 37.93 2.02
N ILE A 366 1.66 37.19 2.68
CA ILE A 366 2.33 37.65 3.91
C ILE A 366 3.29 38.81 3.58
N GLU A 367 3.99 38.75 2.46
CA GLU A 367 4.83 39.84 1.98
C GLU A 367 4.02 41.13 1.83
N LYS A 368 2.86 41.05 1.19
CA LYS A 368 1.94 42.19 1.06
C LYS A 368 1.48 42.72 2.42
N ALA A 369 1.17 41.81 3.35
CA ALA A 369 0.80 42.18 4.71
C ALA A 369 1.96 42.91 5.44
N VAL A 370 3.19 42.40 5.34
CA VAL A 370 4.38 43.01 5.92
C VAL A 370 4.60 44.42 5.33
N ARG A 371 4.54 44.54 4.00
CA ARG A 371 4.67 45.84 3.31
C ARG A 371 3.60 46.82 3.76
N THR A 372 2.36 46.37 3.89
CA THR A 372 1.23 47.21 4.33
C THR A 372 1.43 47.71 5.74
N VAL A 373 1.82 46.83 6.69
CA VAL A 373 2.01 47.17 8.10
C VAL A 373 3.21 48.10 8.34
N LEU A 374 4.27 47.92 7.53
CA LEU A 374 5.49 48.75 7.61
C LEU A 374 5.47 49.96 6.66
N GLU A 375 4.38 50.14 5.90
CA GLU A 375 4.21 51.23 4.88
C GLU A 375 5.32 51.24 3.83
N ILE A 376 5.81 50.06 3.42
CA ILE A 376 6.92 49.92 2.44
C ILE A 376 6.37 49.97 1.00
N GLU A 377 6.94 50.82 0.14
CA GLU A 377 6.63 50.83 -1.29
C GLU A 377 7.13 49.58 -1.99
N SER A 378 6.50 49.21 -3.13
CA SER A 378 6.76 47.94 -3.83
C SER A 378 8.18 47.80 -4.40
N ASP A 379 8.88 48.87 -4.63
CA ASP A 379 10.24 48.95 -5.19
C ASP A 379 11.33 48.94 -4.11
N ILE A 380 10.94 49.01 -2.83
CA ILE A 380 11.89 49.03 -1.71
C ILE A 380 12.02 47.59 -1.15
N SER A 381 13.24 47.14 -0.88
CA SER A 381 13.50 45.86 -0.23
C SER A 381 13.01 45.87 1.22
N ILE A 382 12.25 44.84 1.60
CA ILE A 382 11.79 44.62 2.99
C ILE A 382 12.99 44.50 3.93
N THR A 383 14.02 43.74 3.51
CA THR A 383 15.26 43.56 4.24
C THR A 383 15.94 44.90 4.55
N ALA A 384 16.06 45.75 3.54
CA ALA A 384 16.70 47.05 3.72
C ALA A 384 15.90 47.97 4.63
N GLU A 385 14.60 48.01 4.50
CA GLU A 385 13.72 48.85 5.29
C GLU A 385 13.63 48.38 6.76
N LEU A 386 13.53 47.07 7.00
CA LEU A 386 13.57 46.52 8.35
C LEU A 386 14.90 46.85 9.05
N ASN A 387 16.00 46.76 8.32
CA ASN A 387 17.30 47.15 8.86
C ASN A 387 17.33 48.65 9.18
N ARG A 388 16.80 49.51 8.33
CA ARG A 388 16.69 50.95 8.57
C ARG A 388 15.87 51.23 9.82
N LEU A 389 14.68 50.65 9.93
CA LEU A 389 13.81 50.80 11.12
C LEU A 389 14.47 50.28 12.40
N TYR A 390 15.14 49.16 12.32
CA TYR A 390 15.85 48.60 13.46
C TYR A 390 16.98 49.56 13.92
N GLU A 391 17.85 49.97 13.02
CA GLU A 391 19.01 50.84 13.38
C GLU A 391 18.59 52.25 13.82
N SER A 392 17.54 52.82 13.19
CA SER A 392 17.09 54.17 13.52
C SER A 392 16.13 54.29 14.70
N GLU A 393 15.29 53.29 14.95
CA GLU A 393 14.14 53.43 15.83
C GLU A 393 14.02 52.33 16.90
N TRP A 394 14.41 51.08 16.58
CA TRP A 394 14.11 49.93 17.44
C TRP A 394 15.31 49.37 18.19
N LYS A 395 16.52 49.71 17.83
CA LYS A 395 17.75 49.18 18.39
C LYS A 395 17.86 49.41 19.91
N GLU A 396 17.52 50.64 20.38
CA GLU A 396 17.54 50.98 21.78
C GLU A 396 16.42 50.31 22.60
N LYS A 397 15.37 49.84 21.90
CA LYS A 397 14.23 49.14 22.48
C LYS A 397 14.51 47.65 22.74
N ARG A 398 15.54 47.06 22.13
CA ARG A 398 15.89 45.63 22.20
C ARG A 398 15.99 45.10 23.63
N PHE A 399 16.48 45.88 24.57
CA PHE A 399 16.68 45.47 25.97
C PHE A 399 15.52 45.91 26.87
N LYS A 400 14.41 46.36 26.32
CA LYS A 400 13.22 46.74 27.06
C LYS A 400 12.26 45.55 27.21
N SER A 401 11.31 45.66 28.13
CA SER A 401 10.36 44.58 28.41
C SER A 401 9.22 44.60 27.40
N PHE A 402 9.25 43.65 26.47
CA PHE A 402 8.18 43.35 25.53
C PHE A 402 7.69 41.92 25.75
N ASP A 403 6.61 41.56 25.08
CA ASP A 403 6.21 40.16 24.98
C ASP A 403 7.30 39.33 24.30
N TYR A 404 7.20 37.99 24.44
CA TYR A 404 8.21 37.05 23.94
C TYR A 404 8.44 37.20 22.43
N GLN A 405 7.35 37.31 21.64
CA GLN A 405 7.43 37.38 20.17
C GLN A 405 8.08 38.68 19.71
N THR A 406 7.72 39.81 20.32
CA THR A 406 8.34 41.11 20.03
C THR A 406 9.84 41.12 20.39
N SER A 407 10.21 40.53 21.52
CA SER A 407 11.61 40.40 21.93
C SER A 407 12.40 39.52 20.95
N MET A 408 11.83 38.36 20.52
CA MET A 408 12.44 37.49 19.53
C MET A 408 12.60 38.17 18.17
N MET A 409 11.63 39.02 17.75
CA MET A 409 11.74 39.81 16.54
C MET A 409 12.88 40.81 16.58
N LEU A 410 13.05 41.54 17.72
CA LEU A 410 14.16 42.46 17.89
C LEU A 410 15.53 41.73 17.92
N ASP A 411 15.58 40.54 18.51
CA ASP A 411 16.79 39.72 18.50
C ASP A 411 17.11 39.18 17.11
N TYR A 412 16.11 38.80 16.35
CA TYR A 412 16.27 38.40 14.96
C TYR A 412 16.81 39.56 14.10
N LEU A 413 16.19 40.74 14.18
CA LEU A 413 16.63 41.93 13.47
C LEU A 413 18.05 42.37 13.81
N ALA A 414 18.45 42.24 15.08
CA ALA A 414 19.80 42.55 15.51
C ALA A 414 20.89 41.67 14.90
N ASN A 415 20.53 40.45 14.50
CA ASN A 415 21.44 39.47 13.92
C ASN A 415 21.15 39.19 12.45
N MET A 416 20.26 39.95 11.82
CA MET A 416 19.80 39.75 10.45
C MET A 416 20.95 39.96 9.47
N ASN A 417 21.05 39.02 8.47
CA ASN A 417 22.00 39.20 7.40
C ASN A 417 21.37 40.07 6.28
N LEU A 418 22.04 41.17 5.95
CA LEU A 418 21.57 42.12 4.93
C LEU A 418 21.53 41.56 3.49
N SER A 419 22.16 40.38 3.26
CA SER A 419 22.10 39.70 1.96
C SER A 419 20.93 38.70 1.84
N THR A 420 20.11 38.56 2.90
CA THR A 420 18.94 37.67 2.89
C THR A 420 17.88 38.23 1.95
N SER A 421 17.27 37.37 1.14
CA SER A 421 16.20 37.77 0.23
C SER A 421 14.94 38.23 0.98
N ASP A 422 14.13 39.07 0.37
CA ASP A 422 12.86 39.54 0.95
C ASP A 422 11.92 38.34 1.25
N GLU A 423 11.94 37.30 0.40
CA GLU A 423 11.17 36.07 0.60
C GLU A 423 11.60 35.32 1.89
N GLU A 424 12.90 35.11 2.08
CA GLU A 424 13.44 34.46 3.28
C GLU A 424 13.15 35.28 4.56
N ILE A 425 13.25 36.61 4.47
CA ILE A 425 12.89 37.51 5.57
C ILE A 425 11.42 37.39 5.93
N VAL A 426 10.53 37.36 4.94
CA VAL A 426 9.08 37.21 5.17
C VAL A 426 8.76 35.87 5.83
N GLN A 427 9.45 34.80 5.43
CA GLN A 427 9.28 33.48 6.05
C GLN A 427 9.74 33.50 7.52
N GLU A 428 10.87 34.11 7.83
CA GLU A 428 11.38 34.24 9.18
C GLU A 428 10.50 35.13 10.07
N ILE A 429 10.03 36.26 9.54
CA ILE A 429 9.03 37.08 10.25
C ILE A 429 7.79 36.27 10.57
N GLY A 430 7.26 35.54 9.58
CA GLY A 430 6.13 34.65 9.78
C GLY A 430 6.38 33.65 10.93
N ARG A 431 7.54 33.02 10.94
CA ARG A 431 7.95 32.06 11.98
C ARG A 431 8.07 32.72 13.36
N VAL A 432 8.70 33.89 13.43
CA VAL A 432 8.90 34.60 14.72
C VAL A 432 7.56 35.05 15.29
N VAL A 433 6.70 35.64 14.46
CA VAL A 433 5.42 36.19 14.92
C VAL A 433 4.44 35.11 15.34
N THR A 434 4.38 33.98 14.60
CA THR A 434 3.36 32.93 14.85
C THR A 434 3.90 31.72 15.62
N GLY A 435 5.22 31.55 15.70
CA GLY A 435 5.87 30.37 16.25
C GLY A 435 5.87 29.13 15.31
N PHE A 436 5.40 29.26 14.06
CA PHE A 436 5.30 28.17 13.09
C PHE A 436 5.80 28.59 11.71
N GLU A 437 6.43 27.65 11.00
CA GLU A 437 6.78 27.87 9.59
C GLU A 437 5.53 27.98 8.71
N ILE A 438 5.60 28.81 7.66
CA ILE A 438 4.45 29.12 6.77
C ILE A 438 3.87 27.86 6.13
N VAL A 439 4.69 26.85 5.83
CA VAL A 439 4.24 25.57 5.24
C VAL A 439 3.23 24.81 6.10
N TYR A 440 3.15 25.12 7.39
CA TYR A 440 2.20 24.52 8.34
C TYR A 440 0.97 25.40 8.63
N TRP A 441 0.85 26.57 7.98
CA TRP A 441 -0.25 27.47 8.24
C TRP A 441 -1.55 27.01 7.57
N ASN A 442 -2.64 27.36 8.19
CA ASN A 442 -3.98 27.32 7.61
C ASN A 442 -4.48 28.75 7.37
N ASP A 443 -5.67 28.90 6.78
CA ASP A 443 -6.21 30.22 6.42
C ASP A 443 -6.39 31.18 7.61
N SER A 444 -6.68 30.67 8.81
CA SER A 444 -6.82 31.50 10.01
C SER A 444 -5.48 32.03 10.52
N LYS A 445 -4.39 31.27 10.33
CA LYS A 445 -3.04 31.72 10.74
C LYS A 445 -2.56 32.93 9.98
N ILE A 446 -3.01 33.15 8.76
CA ILE A 446 -2.68 34.34 7.98
C ILE A 446 -3.33 35.58 8.58
N GLU A 447 -4.57 35.44 9.09
CA GLU A 447 -5.29 36.53 9.79
C GLU A 447 -4.63 36.79 11.16
N ASP A 448 -4.38 35.73 11.94
CA ASP A 448 -3.66 35.81 13.22
C ASP A 448 -2.29 36.52 13.06
N PHE A 449 -1.56 36.20 11.98
CA PHE A 449 -0.28 36.84 11.66
C PHE A 449 -0.43 38.33 11.44
N TYR A 450 -1.38 38.75 10.61
CA TYR A 450 -1.59 40.17 10.31
C TYR A 450 -1.89 40.98 11.59
N GLU A 451 -2.79 40.46 12.44
CA GLU A 451 -3.14 41.09 13.71
C GLU A 451 -1.95 41.16 14.68
N ALA A 452 -1.24 40.01 14.84
CA ALA A 452 -0.10 39.94 15.74
C ALA A 452 1.06 40.82 15.28
N PHE A 453 1.38 40.81 13.97
CA PHE A 453 2.43 41.64 13.42
C PHE A 453 2.09 43.14 13.50
N SER A 454 0.86 43.53 13.19
CA SER A 454 0.40 44.92 13.31
C SER A 454 0.47 45.41 14.74
N LYS A 455 0.06 44.57 15.72
CA LYS A 455 0.15 44.88 17.14
C LYS A 455 1.63 45.05 17.58
N MET A 456 2.51 44.15 17.13
CA MET A 456 3.94 44.20 17.43
C MET A 456 4.58 45.47 16.91
N VAL A 457 4.39 45.82 15.65
CA VAL A 457 4.94 47.04 15.05
C VAL A 457 4.40 48.29 15.75
N LYS A 458 3.09 48.32 16.07
CA LYS A 458 2.51 49.41 16.85
C LYS A 458 3.12 49.53 18.21
N GLN A 459 3.31 48.43 18.96
CA GLN A 459 3.99 48.44 20.27
C GLN A 459 5.42 48.98 20.15
N LEU A 460 6.14 48.60 19.10
CA LEU A 460 7.49 49.09 18.84
C LEU A 460 7.50 50.58 18.52
N ASN A 461 6.58 51.09 17.75
CA ASN A 461 6.51 52.49 17.36
C ASN A 461 6.03 53.40 18.51
N ASP A 462 4.98 52.98 19.22
CA ASP A 462 4.39 53.74 20.33
C ASP A 462 5.25 53.74 21.61
N TYR A 463 6.20 52.79 21.70
CA TYR A 463 7.10 52.74 22.85
C TYR A 463 8.02 53.96 22.90
N GLN A 464 7.64 54.95 23.67
CA GLN A 464 8.53 56.08 23.99
C GLN A 464 9.62 55.61 24.96
N VAL A 465 10.86 55.74 24.58
CA VAL A 465 11.98 55.61 25.48
C VAL A 465 11.84 56.78 26.46
N GLN A 466 11.13 56.56 27.58
CA GLN A 466 11.18 57.55 28.67
C GLN A 466 12.63 57.66 29.12
N ASP A 467 13.15 58.87 29.04
CA ASP A 467 14.51 59.21 29.39
C ASP A 467 14.96 58.52 30.69
N SER A 468 16.04 57.77 30.53
CA SER A 468 16.97 57.27 31.55
C SER A 468 16.40 57.04 32.95
N VAL A 469 16.05 55.79 33.24
CA VAL A 469 16.23 55.27 34.60
C VAL A 469 17.69 55.54 34.93
N GLY A 470 17.97 56.30 35.97
CA GLY A 470 19.36 56.64 36.38
C GLY A 470 20.18 55.35 36.49
N ALA A 471 21.47 55.39 36.26
CA ALA A 471 22.35 54.22 36.27
C ALA A 471 22.22 53.35 37.56
N ASP A 472 21.60 53.89 38.58
CA ASP A 472 21.39 53.31 39.90
C ASP A 472 19.92 52.95 40.23
N GLU A 473 19.03 52.94 39.26
CA GLU A 473 17.60 52.61 39.45
C GLU A 473 17.21 51.31 38.72
N ILE A 474 16.32 50.52 39.32
CA ILE A 474 15.66 49.37 38.74
C ILE A 474 14.16 49.68 38.61
N LYS A 475 13.61 49.62 37.40
CA LYS A 475 12.18 49.77 37.13
C LYS A 475 11.59 48.37 36.90
N VAL A 476 10.57 48.01 37.67
CA VAL A 476 9.82 46.77 37.49
C VAL A 476 8.39 47.13 37.01
N THR A 477 8.02 46.63 35.85
CA THR A 477 6.68 46.79 35.28
C THR A 477 5.98 45.46 35.31
N ILE A 478 4.80 45.36 35.91
CA ILE A 478 3.95 44.16 35.90
C ILE A 478 2.65 44.52 35.20
N SER A 479 2.42 43.85 34.07
CA SER A 479 1.16 43.94 33.32
C SER A 479 0.26 42.76 33.70
N THR A 480 -0.93 43.03 34.20
CA THR A 480 -1.97 42.03 34.40
C THR A 480 -2.97 42.12 33.24
N GLY A 481 -3.52 41.01 32.76
CA GLY A 481 -4.32 40.89 31.53
C GLY A 481 -5.57 41.79 31.37
N ASN A 482 -5.69 42.86 32.18
CA ASN A 482 -6.77 43.85 32.16
C ASN A 482 -6.27 45.27 31.85
N ASP A 483 -5.22 45.43 31.06
CA ASP A 483 -4.63 46.73 30.69
C ASP A 483 -4.16 47.64 31.87
N GLU A 484 -4.09 47.15 33.10
CA GLU A 484 -3.49 47.87 34.21
C GLU A 484 -2.01 47.51 34.37
N GLU A 485 -1.14 48.44 34.03
CA GLU A 485 0.31 48.33 34.29
C GLU A 485 0.65 48.95 35.66
N LYS A 486 1.20 48.14 36.56
CA LYS A 486 1.82 48.64 37.78
C LYS A 486 3.32 48.80 37.56
N ILE A 487 3.78 50.03 37.70
CA ILE A 487 5.19 50.40 37.54
C ILE A 487 5.76 50.80 38.91
N THR A 488 6.84 50.16 39.31
CA THR A 488 7.55 50.51 40.55
C THR A 488 9.03 50.70 40.26
N GLN A 489 9.62 51.78 40.78
CA GLN A 489 11.01 52.11 40.61
C GLN A 489 11.75 51.98 41.95
N PHE A 490 12.93 51.38 41.92
CA PHE A 490 13.78 51.18 43.09
C PHE A 490 15.21 51.64 42.80
N ASN A 491 15.88 52.24 43.77
CA ASN A 491 17.33 52.53 43.69
C ASN A 491 18.15 51.25 43.88
N LYS A 492 19.18 51.04 43.04
CA LYS A 492 20.16 49.94 43.17
C LYS A 492 21.06 50.03 44.44
N GLY A 493 20.80 50.97 45.37
CA GLY A 493 21.58 51.15 46.57
C GLY A 493 21.62 49.92 47.48
N GLU A 494 22.55 49.93 48.44
CA GLU A 494 22.70 48.86 49.42
C GLU A 494 21.38 48.62 50.17
N LEU A 495 20.92 47.40 50.17
CA LEU A 495 19.72 46.98 50.90
C LEU A 495 19.96 47.15 52.41
N SER A 496 18.99 47.63 53.19
CA SER A 496 19.06 47.66 54.64
C SER A 496 19.26 46.25 55.22
N GLY A 497 19.80 46.11 56.38
CA GLY A 497 20.20 44.82 56.99
C GLY A 497 19.11 43.72 56.90
N ASN A 498 17.86 44.06 57.17
CA ASN A 498 16.75 43.10 57.07
C ASN A 498 16.38 42.78 55.59
N SER A 499 16.44 43.77 54.70
CA SER A 499 16.17 43.57 53.24
C SER A 499 17.29 42.76 52.60
N GLN A 500 18.54 42.95 53.01
CA GLN A 500 19.67 42.13 52.54
C GLN A 500 19.57 40.67 53.01
N LEU A 501 19.11 40.44 54.24
CA LEU A 501 18.88 39.11 54.78
C LEU A 501 17.76 38.38 53.97
N MET A 502 16.69 39.08 53.66
CA MET A 502 15.59 38.56 52.85
C MET A 502 16.06 38.24 51.41
N PHE A 503 16.80 39.16 50.80
CA PHE A 503 17.39 38.95 49.46
C PHE A 503 18.28 37.70 49.41
N ASN A 504 19.21 37.59 50.38
CA ASN A 504 20.13 36.47 50.47
C ASN A 504 19.38 35.14 50.67
N LYS A 505 18.27 35.13 51.42
CA LYS A 505 17.46 33.96 51.67
C LYS A 505 16.69 33.54 50.42
N ILE A 506 16.09 34.47 49.69
CA ILE A 506 15.39 34.19 48.41
C ILE A 506 16.40 33.70 47.39
N LYS A 507 17.54 34.37 47.24
CA LYS A 507 18.60 33.99 46.32
C LYS A 507 19.12 32.57 46.61
N SER A 508 19.45 32.27 47.87
CA SER A 508 19.93 30.95 48.26
C SER A 508 18.86 29.87 48.04
N THR A 509 17.59 30.19 48.21
CA THR A 509 16.50 29.26 47.94
C THR A 509 16.41 28.94 46.44
N ILE A 510 16.49 29.95 45.57
CA ILE A 510 16.50 29.77 44.11
C ILE A 510 17.76 28.99 43.67
N ASP A 511 18.91 29.30 44.23
CA ASP A 511 20.18 28.64 43.93
C ASP A 511 20.20 27.17 44.39
N ASN A 512 19.55 26.84 45.51
CA ASN A 512 19.42 25.47 46.02
C ASN A 512 18.59 24.53 45.11
N PHE A 513 17.69 25.06 44.31
CA PHE A 513 16.98 24.28 43.30
C PHE A 513 17.87 23.98 42.06
N GLY A 514 19.00 24.69 41.89
CA GLY A 514 20.02 24.41 40.87
C GLY A 514 19.46 24.23 39.48
N GLU A 515 19.81 23.11 38.85
CA GLU A 515 19.33 22.72 37.51
C GLU A 515 17.96 22.02 37.53
N SER A 516 17.37 21.75 38.70
CA SER A 516 16.06 21.12 38.82
C SER A 516 14.90 22.04 38.40
N LEU A 517 15.15 23.35 38.30
CA LEU A 517 14.23 24.33 37.72
C LEU A 517 14.92 25.06 36.57
N SER A 518 14.25 25.12 35.43
CA SER A 518 14.68 25.90 34.26
C SER A 518 14.69 27.41 34.60
N TYR A 519 15.37 28.20 33.77
CA TYR A 519 15.37 29.66 33.93
C TYR A 519 13.94 30.22 33.89
N ASP A 520 13.10 29.71 32.99
CA ASP A 520 11.72 30.16 32.81
C ASP A 520 10.85 29.85 34.05
N GLU A 521 11.00 28.67 34.65
CA GLU A 521 10.30 28.30 35.88
C GLU A 521 10.72 29.16 37.05
N LYS A 522 12.02 29.51 37.18
CA LYS A 522 12.52 30.44 38.18
C LYS A 522 11.92 31.84 38.00
N MET A 523 11.83 32.31 36.75
CA MET A 523 11.21 33.58 36.42
C MET A 523 9.70 33.59 36.66
N GLN A 524 8.98 32.51 36.39
CA GLN A 524 7.55 32.38 36.73
C GLN A 524 7.29 32.46 38.23
N VAL A 525 8.12 31.79 39.04
CA VAL A 525 8.03 31.86 40.50
C VAL A 525 8.26 33.29 41.01
N LEU A 526 9.27 33.98 40.48
CA LEU A 526 9.55 35.38 40.83
C LEU A 526 8.40 36.30 40.42
N ALA A 527 7.88 36.15 39.19
CA ALA A 527 6.75 36.92 38.69
C ALA A 527 5.49 36.73 39.56
N LYS A 528 5.24 35.49 40.01
CA LYS A 528 4.11 35.16 40.88
C LYS A 528 4.29 35.79 42.26
N ILE A 529 5.49 35.74 42.85
CA ILE A 529 5.81 36.42 44.13
C ILE A 529 5.59 37.93 44.00
N PHE A 530 6.06 38.54 42.93
CA PHE A 530 5.85 39.97 42.67
C PHE A 530 4.38 40.32 42.55
N SER A 531 3.57 39.50 41.81
CA SER A 531 2.14 39.75 41.65
C SER A 531 1.34 39.62 42.95
N GLU A 532 1.79 38.86 43.93
CA GLU A 532 1.14 38.70 45.24
C GLU A 532 1.54 39.78 46.26
N ILE A 533 2.71 40.40 46.08
CA ILE A 533 3.21 41.45 47.00
C ILE A 533 2.78 42.85 46.57
N MET A 534 2.53 43.05 45.27
CA MET A 534 2.08 44.33 44.71
C MET A 534 0.56 44.41 44.61
#